data_f3a976985822b658b4254e3e69c29385
#
_entry.id   f3a976985822b658b4254e3e69c29385
#
_cell.length_a   1.000
_cell.length_b   1.000
_cell.length_c   1.000
_cell.angle_alpha   90.00
_cell.angle_beta   90.00
_cell.angle_gamma   90.00
#
_symmetry.space_group_name_H-M   'P 1'
#
loop_
_entity.id
_entity.type
_entity.pdbx_description
1 polymer ?
#
loop_
_entity_poly.entity_id
_entity_poly.type
_entity_poly.pdbx_seq_one_letter_code
_entity_poly.pdbx_strand_id
1 'polypeptide(L)'
;MATTYSKVKKSYYELGIIPELLKLMKPRVMSLVIFTCAVGLLTAPNSVSFQQSVIGILIVAFGAGAAGALNMWYEADLDKLMSRTCLRPIPRGKLNRNQALYFGTSLSVISVVSLYFVTNALSAFLLLFTILFYVFVYTIWLKRKTPQNIVIGGASGALPPVIGWAIATNSISLESIAFFLIIFFWTPSHFWALSLYKADDYKKAGIPMLPVTNGIQDTKKNILIYSLLMIPTIVFPYYIGFVGEVFLTLSLLLTFYYNLICYQLYNYKVGKFNIKKARHIFSYSIIYLFLIFVFFLVDKVL
;
A
#
# COMPACT_ATOMS: atom_id res chain seq x y z
N MET A 1 -36.19 -3.07 -28.26
CA MET A 1 -35.23 -3.48 -27.19
C MET A 1 -33.90 -4.01 -27.72
N ALA A 2 -33.84 -4.77 -28.81
CA ALA A 2 -32.57 -5.31 -29.38
C ALA A 2 -31.59 -4.25 -29.90
N THR A 3 -32.11 -3.13 -30.47
CA THR A 3 -31.29 -2.06 -31.03
C THR A 3 -30.57 -1.19 -29.97
N THR A 4 -31.10 -1.08 -28.76
CA THR A 4 -30.49 -0.35 -27.65
C THR A 4 -29.34 -1.16 -27.04
N TYR A 5 -29.53 -2.49 -26.98
CA TYR A 5 -28.49 -3.42 -26.47
C TYR A 5 -27.26 -3.50 -27.39
N SER A 6 -27.47 -3.44 -28.70
CA SER A 6 -26.38 -3.44 -29.70
C SER A 6 -25.60 -2.13 -29.70
N LYS A 7 -26.25 -0.97 -29.53
CA LYS A 7 -25.60 0.34 -29.43
C LYS A 7 -24.77 0.47 -28.14
N VAL A 8 -25.30 -0.02 -27.00
CA VAL A 8 -24.56 -0.03 -25.74
C VAL A 8 -23.33 -0.96 -25.84
N LYS A 9 -23.47 -2.14 -26.47
CA LYS A 9 -22.34 -3.06 -26.68
C LYS A 9 -21.27 -2.47 -27.60
N LYS A 10 -21.66 -1.72 -28.64
CA LYS A 10 -20.74 -1.05 -29.58
C LYS A 10 -19.97 0.10 -28.94
N SER A 11 -20.64 0.92 -28.10
CA SER A 11 -20.01 2.02 -27.34
C SER A 11 -18.96 1.52 -26.32
N TYR A 12 -19.11 0.31 -25.77
CA TYR A 12 -18.13 -0.28 -24.85
C TYR A 12 -16.88 -0.85 -25.55
N TYR A 13 -16.96 -1.18 -26.83
CA TYR A 13 -15.80 -1.64 -27.61
C TYR A 13 -14.92 -0.47 -28.12
N GLU A 14 -15.45 0.75 -28.17
CA GLU A 14 -14.70 1.95 -28.58
C GLU A 14 -13.78 2.53 -27.50
N LEU A 15 -13.96 2.16 -26.22
CA LEU A 15 -13.09 2.57 -25.10
C LEU A 15 -11.85 1.69 -24.92
N GLY A 16 -11.30 1.08 -25.94
CA GLY A 16 -10.02 0.38 -25.98
C GLY A 16 -9.61 -0.44 -24.71
N ILE A 17 -8.70 -1.34 -24.86
CA ILE A 17 -8.13 -2.16 -23.75
C ILE A 17 -7.36 -1.33 -22.72
N ILE A 18 -6.84 -0.16 -23.10
CA ILE A 18 -5.94 0.68 -22.28
C ILE A 18 -6.56 1.10 -20.93
N PRO A 19 -7.80 1.63 -20.87
CA PRO A 19 -8.40 1.98 -19.58
C PRO A 19 -8.55 0.81 -18.62
N GLU A 20 -8.77 -0.39 -19.13
CA GLU A 20 -8.88 -1.58 -18.28
C GLU A 20 -7.50 -2.05 -17.79
N LEU A 21 -6.44 -1.92 -18.60
CA LEU A 21 -5.06 -2.16 -18.17
C LEU A 21 -4.62 -1.16 -17.08
N LEU A 22 -4.97 0.12 -17.23
CA LEU A 22 -4.69 1.13 -16.21
C LEU A 22 -5.41 0.82 -14.87
N LYS A 23 -6.63 0.27 -14.92
CA LYS A 23 -7.34 -0.17 -13.70
C LYS A 23 -6.63 -1.32 -12.99
N LEU A 24 -5.90 -2.18 -13.70
CA LEU A 24 -5.08 -3.23 -13.08
C LEU A 24 -3.98 -2.65 -12.19
N MET A 25 -3.44 -1.48 -12.54
CA MET A 25 -2.40 -0.80 -11.77
C MET A 25 -2.90 -0.17 -10.47
N LYS A 26 -4.22 -0.16 -10.20
CA LYS A 26 -4.82 0.38 -8.96
C LYS A 26 -4.43 1.86 -8.68
N PRO A 27 -4.69 2.81 -9.57
CA PRO A 27 -4.13 4.18 -9.49
C PRO A 27 -4.42 4.90 -8.16
N ARG A 28 -5.58 4.66 -7.53
CA ARG A 28 -5.93 5.25 -6.23
C ARG A 28 -5.03 4.76 -5.08
N VAL A 29 -4.56 3.52 -5.14
CA VAL A 29 -3.63 2.98 -4.14
C VAL A 29 -2.21 3.46 -4.45
N MET A 30 -1.87 3.51 -5.74
CA MET A 30 -0.54 3.95 -6.20
C MET A 30 -0.26 5.41 -5.86
N SER A 31 -1.26 6.29 -5.71
CA SER A 31 -1.01 7.69 -5.35
C SER A 31 -0.22 7.85 -4.04
N LEU A 32 -0.56 7.07 -3.01
CA LEU A 32 0.17 7.11 -1.73
C LEU A 32 1.57 6.48 -1.85
N VAL A 33 1.71 5.41 -2.63
CA VAL A 33 3.00 4.76 -2.93
C VAL A 33 3.94 5.74 -3.64
N ILE A 34 3.46 6.44 -4.66
CA ILE A 34 4.21 7.46 -5.42
C ILE A 34 4.62 8.60 -4.49
N PHE A 35 3.68 9.09 -3.68
CA PHE A 35 3.93 10.17 -2.74
C PHE A 35 5.00 9.81 -1.71
N THR A 36 4.92 8.65 -1.07
CA THR A 36 5.92 8.24 -0.08
C THR A 36 7.29 8.00 -0.71
N CYS A 37 7.35 7.45 -1.95
CA CYS A 37 8.57 7.33 -2.72
C CYS A 37 9.20 8.70 -3.01
N ALA A 38 8.37 9.67 -3.44
CA ALA A 38 8.83 11.05 -3.67
C ALA A 38 9.38 11.69 -2.41
N VAL A 39 8.73 11.51 -1.25
CA VAL A 39 9.24 12.02 0.03
C VAL A 39 10.59 11.41 0.37
N GLY A 40 10.76 10.08 0.25
CA GLY A 40 12.04 9.43 0.49
C GLY A 40 13.15 9.96 -0.41
N LEU A 41 12.85 10.27 -1.68
CA LEU A 41 13.80 10.86 -2.61
C LEU A 41 14.13 12.32 -2.26
N LEU A 42 13.10 13.13 -1.99
CA LEU A 42 13.27 14.58 -1.76
C LEU A 42 13.93 14.91 -0.42
N THR A 43 13.81 14.05 0.58
CA THR A 43 14.44 14.24 1.90
C THR A 43 15.85 13.70 1.97
N ALA A 44 16.29 12.94 0.95
CA ALA A 44 17.67 12.44 0.87
C ALA A 44 18.71 13.58 0.83
N PRO A 45 19.92 13.35 1.38
CA PRO A 45 20.97 14.39 1.43
C PRO A 45 21.55 14.72 0.05
N ASN A 46 21.53 13.77 -0.87
CA ASN A 46 22.08 13.95 -2.21
C ASN A 46 20.99 14.42 -3.18
N SER A 47 21.28 15.42 -3.99
CA SER A 47 20.39 15.87 -5.04
C SER A 47 20.68 15.10 -6.34
N VAL A 48 19.64 14.54 -6.93
CA VAL A 48 19.64 14.05 -8.32
C VAL A 48 18.95 15.09 -9.21
N SER A 49 19.20 15.04 -10.52
CA SER A 49 18.55 15.98 -11.43
C SER A 49 17.02 15.88 -11.35
N PHE A 50 16.33 16.99 -11.59
CA PHE A 50 14.87 17.01 -11.61
C PHE A 50 14.29 15.95 -12.57
N GLN A 51 14.88 15.83 -13.76
CA GLN A 51 14.45 14.84 -14.76
C GLN A 51 14.61 13.40 -14.23
N GLN A 52 15.75 13.08 -13.62
CA GLN A 52 16.03 11.77 -13.04
C GLN A 52 15.06 11.46 -11.89
N SER A 53 14.74 12.44 -11.05
CA SER A 53 13.77 12.32 -9.96
C SER A 53 12.39 11.96 -10.49
N VAL A 54 11.86 12.73 -11.45
CA VAL A 54 10.54 12.53 -12.02
C VAL A 54 10.45 11.18 -12.75
N ILE A 55 11.42 10.85 -13.59
CA ILE A 55 11.45 9.60 -14.34
C ILE A 55 11.57 8.41 -13.37
N GLY A 56 12.46 8.48 -12.37
CA GLY A 56 12.62 7.44 -11.35
C GLY A 56 11.33 7.15 -10.59
N ILE A 57 10.63 8.20 -10.11
CA ILE A 57 9.34 8.06 -9.41
C ILE A 57 8.28 7.44 -10.33
N LEU A 58 8.20 7.85 -11.60
CA LEU A 58 7.25 7.27 -12.55
C LEU A 58 7.54 5.79 -12.82
N ILE A 59 8.82 5.40 -12.94
CA ILE A 59 9.21 4.01 -13.13
C ILE A 59 8.82 3.18 -11.90
N VAL A 60 9.05 3.68 -10.67
CA VAL A 60 8.60 3.01 -9.44
C VAL A 60 7.07 2.87 -9.41
N ALA A 61 6.33 3.89 -9.87
CA ALA A 61 4.88 3.84 -9.99
C ALA A 61 4.41 2.73 -10.94
N PHE A 62 5.08 2.59 -12.09
CA PHE A 62 4.79 1.51 -13.05
C PHE A 62 5.11 0.14 -12.47
N GLY A 63 6.25 -0.03 -11.80
CA GLY A 63 6.63 -1.29 -11.14
C GLY A 63 5.65 -1.70 -10.03
N ALA A 64 5.25 -0.76 -9.18
CA ALA A 64 4.22 -1.01 -8.16
C ALA A 64 2.85 -1.32 -8.80
N GLY A 65 2.49 -0.63 -9.88
CA GLY A 65 1.30 -0.93 -10.68
C GLY A 65 1.34 -2.33 -11.31
N ALA A 66 2.50 -2.74 -11.80
CA ALA A 66 2.73 -4.08 -12.34
C ALA A 66 2.50 -5.18 -11.30
N ALA A 67 3.03 -4.99 -10.08
CA ALA A 67 2.75 -5.89 -8.95
C ALA A 67 1.25 -5.95 -8.65
N GLY A 68 0.54 -4.80 -8.72
CA GLY A 68 -0.92 -4.72 -8.59
C GLY A 68 -1.66 -5.52 -9.66
N ALA A 69 -1.19 -5.49 -10.92
CA ALA A 69 -1.77 -6.26 -12.02
C ALA A 69 -1.56 -7.77 -11.85
N LEU A 70 -0.36 -8.19 -11.45
CA LEU A 70 -0.05 -9.60 -11.16
C LEU A 70 -0.85 -10.13 -9.96
N ASN A 71 -1.09 -9.30 -8.95
CA ASN A 71 -2.00 -9.65 -7.86
C ASN A 71 -3.43 -9.88 -8.35
N MET A 72 -3.98 -9.00 -9.21
CA MET A 72 -5.32 -9.18 -9.77
C MET A 72 -5.40 -10.41 -10.70
N TRP A 73 -4.32 -10.71 -11.45
CA TRP A 73 -4.22 -11.93 -12.23
C TRP A 73 -4.37 -13.18 -11.37
N TYR A 74 -3.59 -13.25 -10.29
CA TYR A 74 -3.60 -14.42 -9.40
C TYR A 74 -4.91 -14.57 -8.63
N GLU A 75 -5.46 -13.46 -8.14
CA GLU A 75 -6.64 -13.42 -7.27
C GLU A 75 -7.98 -13.33 -8.00
N ALA A 76 -8.01 -13.47 -9.32
CA ALA A 76 -9.23 -13.28 -10.11
C ALA A 76 -10.40 -14.20 -9.71
N ASP A 77 -10.13 -15.37 -9.13
CA ASP A 77 -11.12 -16.29 -8.53
C ASP A 77 -11.72 -15.72 -7.24
N LEU A 78 -10.87 -15.23 -6.33
CA LEU A 78 -11.28 -14.63 -5.05
C LEU A 78 -12.00 -13.30 -5.26
N ASP A 79 -11.53 -12.51 -6.23
CA ASP A 79 -12.09 -11.20 -6.56
C ASP A 79 -13.57 -11.28 -6.98
N LYS A 80 -13.98 -12.37 -7.59
CA LYS A 80 -15.40 -12.63 -7.95
C LYS A 80 -16.31 -12.79 -6.73
N LEU A 81 -15.78 -13.27 -5.62
CA LEU A 81 -16.52 -13.58 -4.40
C LEU A 81 -16.68 -12.38 -3.46
N MET A 82 -15.89 -11.35 -3.64
CA MET A 82 -15.82 -10.20 -2.73
C MET A 82 -16.54 -8.97 -3.30
N SER A 83 -17.45 -8.37 -2.53
CA SER A 83 -18.22 -7.19 -2.93
C SER A 83 -17.37 -6.00 -3.39
N ARG A 84 -16.16 -5.85 -2.84
CA ARG A 84 -15.23 -4.77 -3.14
C ARG A 84 -14.49 -4.97 -4.47
N THR A 85 -14.31 -6.19 -4.92
CA THR A 85 -13.39 -6.54 -6.02
C THR A 85 -14.05 -7.23 -7.21
N CYS A 86 -15.32 -7.65 -7.09
CA CYS A 86 -16.07 -8.29 -8.19
C CYS A 86 -16.23 -7.39 -9.44
N LEU A 87 -16.06 -6.08 -9.29
CA LEU A 87 -16.10 -5.11 -10.39
C LEU A 87 -14.74 -4.83 -11.04
N ARG A 88 -13.67 -5.54 -10.66
CA ARG A 88 -12.35 -5.43 -11.29
C ARG A 88 -12.37 -5.94 -12.75
N PRO A 89 -11.41 -5.54 -13.59
CA PRO A 89 -11.42 -5.87 -15.02
C PRO A 89 -11.53 -7.36 -15.33
N ILE A 90 -10.78 -8.22 -14.61
CA ILE A 90 -10.77 -9.68 -14.86
C ILE A 90 -12.07 -10.35 -14.40
N PRO A 91 -12.58 -10.14 -13.17
CA PRO A 91 -13.88 -10.67 -12.75
C PRO A 91 -15.04 -10.28 -13.66
N ARG A 92 -15.01 -9.06 -14.22
CA ARG A 92 -16.04 -8.56 -15.16
C ARG A 92 -15.88 -9.10 -16.59
N GLY A 93 -14.84 -9.86 -16.89
CA GLY A 93 -14.57 -10.36 -18.23
C GLY A 93 -14.12 -9.27 -19.23
N LYS A 94 -13.68 -8.10 -18.76
CA LYS A 94 -13.13 -7.03 -19.61
C LYS A 94 -11.70 -7.32 -20.06
N LEU A 95 -10.97 -8.05 -19.25
CA LEU A 95 -9.64 -8.58 -19.54
C LEU A 95 -9.62 -10.07 -19.19
N ASN A 96 -8.92 -10.87 -20.00
CA ASN A 96 -8.63 -12.25 -19.64
C ASN A 96 -7.37 -12.34 -18.73
N ARG A 97 -7.20 -13.49 -18.08
CA ARG A 97 -6.05 -13.71 -17.16
C ARG A 97 -4.70 -13.57 -17.86
N ASN A 98 -4.57 -14.08 -19.08
CA ASN A 98 -3.31 -14.03 -19.82
C ASN A 98 -2.92 -12.58 -20.18
N GLN A 99 -3.89 -11.75 -20.57
CA GLN A 99 -3.63 -10.31 -20.81
C GLN A 99 -3.08 -9.62 -19.56
N ALA A 100 -3.67 -9.90 -18.39
CA ALA A 100 -3.19 -9.33 -17.14
C ALA A 100 -1.81 -9.84 -16.72
N LEU A 101 -1.53 -11.14 -16.97
CA LEU A 101 -0.22 -11.75 -16.72
C LEU A 101 0.85 -11.11 -17.61
N TYR A 102 0.64 -11.09 -18.92
CA TYR A 102 1.60 -10.53 -19.87
C TYR A 102 1.84 -9.03 -19.59
N PHE A 103 0.78 -8.26 -19.36
CA PHE A 103 0.90 -6.85 -19.00
C PHE A 103 1.70 -6.65 -17.72
N GLY A 104 1.36 -7.36 -16.63
CA GLY A 104 2.03 -7.23 -15.36
C GLY A 104 3.51 -7.67 -15.43
N THR A 105 3.80 -8.79 -16.11
CA THR A 105 5.18 -9.29 -16.24
C THR A 105 6.02 -8.36 -17.12
N SER A 106 5.53 -7.96 -18.28
CA SER A 106 6.27 -7.05 -19.18
C SER A 106 6.54 -5.70 -18.49
N LEU A 107 5.52 -5.12 -17.83
CA LEU A 107 5.66 -3.86 -17.12
C LEU A 107 6.64 -3.97 -15.94
N SER A 108 6.68 -5.12 -15.23
CA SER A 108 7.66 -5.39 -14.16
C SER A 108 9.08 -5.37 -14.70
N VAL A 109 9.34 -6.13 -15.78
CA VAL A 109 10.67 -6.21 -16.40
C VAL A 109 11.11 -4.83 -16.91
N ILE A 110 10.24 -4.16 -17.66
CA ILE A 110 10.53 -2.82 -18.21
C ILE A 110 10.85 -1.86 -17.07
N SER A 111 10.05 -1.84 -15.99
CA SER A 111 10.28 -0.92 -14.87
C SER A 111 11.61 -1.19 -14.17
N VAL A 112 11.95 -2.45 -13.87
CA VAL A 112 13.20 -2.79 -13.19
C VAL A 112 14.42 -2.44 -14.04
N VAL A 113 14.39 -2.83 -15.33
CA VAL A 113 15.48 -2.54 -16.26
C VAL A 113 15.64 -1.03 -16.48
N SER A 114 14.54 -0.31 -16.69
CA SER A 114 14.58 1.15 -16.85
C SER A 114 15.11 1.84 -15.60
N LEU A 115 14.71 1.40 -14.40
CA LEU A 115 15.18 1.99 -13.14
C LEU A 115 16.70 1.80 -12.96
N TYR A 116 17.22 0.64 -13.36
CA TYR A 116 18.65 0.36 -13.35
C TYR A 116 19.45 1.37 -14.21
N PHE A 117 19.01 1.61 -15.44
CA PHE A 117 19.73 2.51 -16.35
C PHE A 117 19.50 3.99 -16.03
N VAL A 118 18.36 4.37 -15.52
CA VAL A 118 18.04 5.77 -15.20
C VAL A 118 18.63 6.20 -13.86
N THR A 119 18.75 5.29 -12.90
CA THR A 119 19.15 5.63 -11.53
C THR A 119 20.38 4.83 -11.08
N ASN A 120 20.19 3.69 -10.43
CA ASN A 120 21.28 2.83 -9.94
C ASN A 120 20.81 1.39 -9.70
N ALA A 121 21.79 0.49 -9.50
CA ALA A 121 21.55 -0.94 -9.29
C ALA A 121 20.74 -1.23 -8.01
N LEU A 122 20.97 -0.48 -6.92
CA LEU A 122 20.30 -0.72 -5.64
C LEU A 122 18.81 -0.42 -5.72
N SER A 123 18.42 0.73 -6.29
CA SER A 123 17.01 1.08 -6.46
C SER A 123 16.27 0.10 -7.36
N ALA A 124 16.91 -0.37 -8.44
CA ALA A 124 16.36 -1.41 -9.31
C ALA A 124 16.20 -2.75 -8.59
N PHE A 125 17.19 -3.17 -7.79
CA PHE A 125 17.12 -4.37 -6.97
C PHE A 125 15.99 -4.27 -5.94
N LEU A 126 15.84 -3.14 -5.24
CA LEU A 126 14.78 -2.93 -4.27
C LEU A 126 13.40 -2.97 -4.93
N LEU A 127 13.25 -2.41 -6.14
CA LEU A 127 12.00 -2.49 -6.90
C LEU A 127 11.69 -3.94 -7.29
N LEU A 128 12.67 -4.67 -7.82
CA LEU A 128 12.53 -6.09 -8.15
C LEU A 128 12.13 -6.91 -6.91
N PHE A 129 12.85 -6.72 -5.80
CA PHE A 129 12.55 -7.38 -4.53
C PHE A 129 11.12 -7.08 -4.07
N THR A 130 10.69 -5.81 -4.15
CA THR A 130 9.34 -5.39 -3.78
C THR A 130 8.26 -6.11 -4.61
N ILE A 131 8.45 -6.17 -5.92
CA ILE A 131 7.52 -6.86 -6.85
C ILE A 131 7.46 -8.35 -6.53
N LEU A 132 8.61 -9.02 -6.42
CA LEU A 132 8.69 -10.45 -6.14
C LEU A 132 8.10 -10.78 -4.76
N PHE A 133 8.44 -10.00 -3.74
CA PHE A 133 7.90 -10.19 -2.39
C PHE A 133 6.38 -10.02 -2.35
N TYR A 134 5.86 -8.98 -3.01
CA TYR A 134 4.41 -8.75 -3.07
C TYR A 134 3.67 -9.86 -3.82
N VAL A 135 4.22 -10.34 -4.95
CA VAL A 135 3.58 -11.38 -5.77
C VAL A 135 3.73 -12.75 -5.13
N PHE A 136 4.95 -13.20 -4.87
CA PHE A 136 5.21 -14.57 -4.43
C PHE A 136 4.97 -14.76 -2.93
N VAL A 137 5.52 -13.88 -2.09
CA VAL A 137 5.41 -14.04 -0.64
C VAL A 137 4.02 -13.64 -0.15
N TYR A 138 3.58 -12.41 -0.43
CA TYR A 138 2.29 -11.93 0.06
C TYR A 138 1.10 -12.56 -0.69
N THR A 139 1.02 -12.41 -2.02
CA THR A 139 -0.17 -12.77 -2.80
C THR A 139 -0.33 -14.28 -2.95
N ILE A 140 0.73 -14.99 -3.36
CA ILE A 140 0.66 -16.43 -3.67
C ILE A 140 0.74 -17.26 -2.39
N TRP A 141 1.67 -16.94 -1.52
CA TRP A 141 1.95 -17.79 -0.34
C TRP A 141 1.10 -17.41 0.88
N LEU A 142 1.30 -16.21 1.47
CA LEU A 142 0.79 -15.90 2.80
C LEU A 142 -0.71 -15.60 2.83
N LYS A 143 -1.24 -14.90 1.83
CA LYS A 143 -2.61 -14.36 1.87
C LYS A 143 -3.70 -15.40 2.05
N ARG A 144 -3.47 -16.62 1.55
CA ARG A 144 -4.42 -17.74 1.66
C ARG A 144 -4.11 -18.68 2.83
N LYS A 145 -2.98 -18.47 3.56
CA LYS A 145 -2.51 -19.44 4.56
C LYS A 145 -2.50 -18.92 5.99
N THR A 146 -2.34 -17.62 6.20
CA THR A 146 -2.12 -17.10 7.56
C THR A 146 -2.77 -15.73 7.77
N PRO A 147 -3.30 -15.46 9.00
CA PRO A 147 -3.79 -14.13 9.37
C PRO A 147 -2.66 -13.09 9.49
N GLN A 148 -1.40 -13.54 9.59
CA GLN A 148 -0.22 -12.68 9.61
C GLN A 148 0.17 -12.15 8.21
N ASN A 149 -0.59 -12.51 7.16
CA ASN A 149 -0.34 -12.07 5.80
C ASN A 149 -0.25 -10.53 5.68
N ILE A 150 -1.01 -9.80 6.49
CA ILE A 150 -1.01 -8.32 6.50
C ILE A 150 0.28 -7.78 7.11
N VAL A 151 0.77 -8.37 8.21
CA VAL A 151 2.01 -7.94 8.86
C VAL A 151 3.20 -8.16 7.94
N ILE A 152 3.40 -9.41 7.52
CA ILE A 152 4.56 -9.77 6.68
C ILE A 152 4.44 -9.10 5.30
N GLY A 153 3.26 -9.17 4.69
CA GLY A 153 3.00 -8.56 3.38
C GLY A 153 3.13 -7.03 3.36
N GLY A 154 2.93 -6.38 4.52
CA GLY A 154 3.12 -4.94 4.70
C GLY A 154 4.52 -4.46 4.36
N ALA A 155 5.54 -5.33 4.46
CA ALA A 155 6.92 -4.99 4.10
C ALA A 155 7.05 -4.48 2.65
N SER A 156 6.34 -5.09 1.69
CA SER A 156 6.37 -4.61 0.31
C SER A 156 5.79 -3.19 0.14
N GLY A 157 4.75 -2.85 0.91
CA GLY A 157 4.16 -1.52 0.92
C GLY A 157 5.03 -0.46 1.61
N ALA A 158 5.99 -0.88 2.43
CA ALA A 158 6.90 -0.01 3.18
C ALA A 158 8.21 0.32 2.41
N LEU A 159 8.49 -0.37 1.30
CA LEU A 159 9.71 -0.16 0.51
C LEU A 159 9.73 1.07 -0.41
N PRO A 160 8.61 1.60 -0.92
CA PRO A 160 8.65 2.73 -1.86
C PRO A 160 9.48 3.94 -1.39
N PRO A 161 9.37 4.46 -0.16
CA PRO A 161 10.23 5.57 0.27
C PRO A 161 11.71 5.16 0.40
N VAL A 162 12.01 3.89 0.71
CA VAL A 162 13.39 3.37 0.70
C VAL A 162 13.94 3.34 -0.73
N ILE A 163 13.12 2.98 -1.71
CA ILE A 163 13.50 3.04 -3.14
C ILE A 163 13.75 4.50 -3.54
N GLY A 164 12.88 5.43 -3.13
CA GLY A 164 13.06 6.86 -3.38
C GLY A 164 14.39 7.38 -2.81
N TRP A 165 14.70 7.01 -1.57
CA TRP A 165 15.99 7.31 -0.93
C TRP A 165 17.17 6.70 -1.72
N ALA A 166 17.08 5.43 -2.08
CA ALA A 166 18.13 4.73 -2.83
C ALA A 166 18.36 5.32 -4.23
N ILE A 167 17.33 5.87 -4.88
CA ILE A 167 17.50 6.60 -6.15
C ILE A 167 18.49 7.76 -5.98
N ALA A 168 18.39 8.51 -4.89
CA ALA A 168 19.23 9.67 -4.64
C ALA A 168 20.61 9.31 -4.07
N THR A 169 20.71 8.29 -3.22
CA THR A 169 21.93 8.04 -2.41
C THR A 169 22.70 6.80 -2.80
N ASN A 170 22.09 5.89 -3.59
CA ASN A 170 22.60 4.54 -3.85
C ASN A 170 22.96 3.77 -2.55
N SER A 171 22.22 4.03 -1.48
CA SER A 171 22.45 3.40 -0.16
C SER A 171 21.16 3.18 0.60
N ILE A 172 21.22 2.34 1.64
CA ILE A 172 20.21 2.18 2.66
C ILE A 172 20.81 2.70 3.97
N SER A 173 20.13 3.65 4.60
CA SER A 173 20.57 4.28 5.85
C SER A 173 19.48 4.21 6.92
N LEU A 174 19.80 4.65 8.14
CA LEU A 174 18.82 4.65 9.24
C LEU A 174 17.59 5.52 8.94
N GLU A 175 17.77 6.59 8.18
CA GLU A 175 16.68 7.49 7.74
C GLU A 175 15.71 6.75 6.80
N SER A 176 16.24 6.00 5.83
CA SER A 176 15.41 5.18 4.95
C SER A 176 14.71 4.04 5.69
N ILE A 177 15.36 3.47 6.71
CA ILE A 177 14.76 2.47 7.60
C ILE A 177 13.65 3.10 8.45
N ALA A 178 13.78 4.36 8.88
CA ALA A 178 12.72 5.07 9.60
C ALA A 178 11.42 5.16 8.76
N PHE A 179 11.51 5.51 7.48
CA PHE A 179 10.34 5.48 6.59
C PHE A 179 9.72 4.09 6.48
N PHE A 180 10.58 3.06 6.31
CA PHE A 180 10.11 1.68 6.25
C PHE A 180 9.34 1.29 7.51
N LEU A 181 9.89 1.55 8.70
CA LEU A 181 9.28 1.18 9.98
C LEU A 181 7.92 1.87 10.19
N ILE A 182 7.81 3.15 9.84
CA ILE A 182 6.54 3.91 9.94
C ILE A 182 5.44 3.21 9.12
N ILE A 183 5.68 2.90 7.85
CA ILE A 183 4.67 2.27 7.00
C ILE A 183 4.44 0.81 7.41
N PHE A 184 5.48 0.09 7.78
CA PHE A 184 5.39 -1.31 8.18
C PHE A 184 4.51 -1.49 9.41
N PHE A 185 4.70 -0.71 10.47
CA PHE A 185 3.89 -0.78 11.68
C PHE A 185 2.51 -0.13 11.53
N TRP A 186 2.36 0.84 10.62
CA TRP A 186 1.05 1.40 10.27
C TRP A 186 0.13 0.39 9.57
N THR A 187 0.69 -0.45 8.69
CA THR A 187 -0.06 -1.34 7.81
C THR A 187 -1.04 -2.26 8.54
N PRO A 188 -0.66 -2.97 9.64
CA PRO A 188 -1.58 -3.90 10.31
C PRO A 188 -2.81 -3.22 10.91
N SER A 189 -2.62 -2.13 11.65
CA SER A 189 -3.75 -1.41 12.28
C SER A 189 -4.71 -0.85 11.22
N HIS A 190 -4.20 -0.33 10.09
CA HIS A 190 -4.97 0.13 8.95
C HIS A 190 -5.82 -1.00 8.32
N PHE A 191 -5.17 -2.10 7.93
CA PHE A 191 -5.86 -3.19 7.23
C PHE A 191 -6.79 -3.99 8.13
N TRP A 192 -6.47 -4.18 9.39
CA TRP A 192 -7.37 -4.89 10.31
C TRP A 192 -8.61 -4.05 10.64
N ALA A 193 -8.50 -2.71 10.69
CA ALA A 193 -9.68 -1.86 10.77
C ALA A 193 -10.63 -2.06 9.58
N LEU A 194 -10.09 -2.17 8.35
CA LEU A 194 -10.85 -2.54 7.14
C LEU A 194 -11.46 -3.95 7.28
N SER A 195 -10.66 -4.93 7.73
CA SER A 195 -11.07 -6.32 7.79
C SER A 195 -12.21 -6.56 8.78
N LEU A 196 -12.33 -5.77 9.85
CA LEU A 196 -13.45 -5.86 10.79
C LEU A 196 -14.80 -5.67 10.11
N TYR A 197 -14.94 -4.62 9.30
CA TYR A 197 -16.24 -4.36 8.64
C TYR A 197 -16.39 -5.03 7.27
N LYS A 198 -15.39 -5.78 6.84
CA LYS A 198 -15.37 -6.62 5.64
C LYS A 198 -15.16 -8.11 5.96
N ALA A 199 -15.34 -8.51 7.22
CA ALA A 199 -15.09 -9.88 7.66
C ALA A 199 -15.90 -10.92 6.87
N ASP A 200 -17.16 -10.63 6.56
CA ASP A 200 -18.02 -11.53 5.77
C ASP A 200 -17.51 -11.73 4.34
N ASP A 201 -17.00 -10.69 3.69
CA ASP A 201 -16.40 -10.79 2.36
C ASP A 201 -15.16 -11.72 2.40
N TYR A 202 -14.28 -11.54 3.41
CA TYR A 202 -13.09 -12.38 3.58
C TYR A 202 -13.47 -13.84 3.92
N LYS A 203 -14.46 -14.04 4.76
CA LYS A 203 -14.98 -15.38 5.11
C LYS A 203 -15.53 -16.10 3.86
N LYS A 204 -16.34 -15.41 3.03
CA LYS A 204 -16.86 -15.96 1.77
C LYS A 204 -15.75 -16.33 0.79
N ALA A 205 -14.67 -15.55 0.75
CA ALA A 205 -13.53 -15.82 -0.11
C ALA A 205 -12.52 -16.84 0.47
N GLY A 206 -12.76 -17.37 1.68
CA GLY A 206 -11.85 -18.31 2.35
C GLY A 206 -10.50 -17.71 2.73
N ILE A 207 -10.41 -16.36 2.88
CA ILE A 207 -9.16 -15.68 3.24
C ILE A 207 -9.08 -15.60 4.77
N PRO A 208 -8.00 -16.11 5.39
CA PRO A 208 -7.83 -16.17 6.84
C PRO A 208 -7.42 -14.81 7.42
N MET A 209 -8.29 -13.80 7.32
CA MET A 209 -8.04 -12.51 7.97
C MET A 209 -8.28 -12.61 9.48
N LEU A 210 -7.56 -11.81 10.26
CA LEU A 210 -7.56 -11.87 11.73
C LEU A 210 -8.97 -11.91 12.36
N PRO A 211 -9.96 -11.09 11.94
CA PRO A 211 -11.32 -11.20 12.50
C PRO A 211 -12.06 -12.49 12.12
N VAL A 212 -11.64 -13.17 11.05
CA VAL A 212 -12.23 -14.44 10.61
C VAL A 212 -11.66 -15.63 11.41
N THR A 213 -10.36 -15.61 11.70
CA THR A 213 -9.63 -16.70 12.38
C THR A 213 -9.62 -16.57 13.89
N ASN A 214 -9.31 -15.38 14.41
CA ASN A 214 -9.09 -15.10 15.83
C ASN A 214 -10.25 -14.32 16.48
N GLY A 215 -11.19 -13.85 15.66
CA GLY A 215 -12.36 -13.12 16.15
C GLY A 215 -12.15 -11.62 16.33
N ILE A 216 -13.25 -10.96 16.72
CA ILE A 216 -13.34 -9.50 16.80
C ILE A 216 -12.43 -8.92 17.90
N GLN A 217 -12.41 -9.55 19.08
CA GLN A 217 -11.69 -9.00 20.24
C GLN A 217 -10.19 -9.01 20.05
N ASP A 218 -9.64 -10.10 19.53
CA ASP A 218 -8.20 -10.20 19.21
C ASP A 218 -7.83 -9.21 18.11
N THR A 219 -8.70 -9.01 17.12
CA THR A 219 -8.46 -8.01 16.06
C THR A 219 -8.40 -6.61 16.66
N LYS A 220 -9.33 -6.22 17.54
CA LYS A 220 -9.32 -4.91 18.22
C LYS A 220 -8.06 -4.72 19.07
N LYS A 221 -7.64 -5.78 19.80
CA LYS A 221 -6.42 -5.77 20.60
C LYS A 221 -5.18 -5.52 19.71
N ASN A 222 -5.07 -6.24 18.60
CA ASN A 222 -3.94 -6.09 17.68
C ASN A 222 -3.94 -4.71 16.99
N ILE A 223 -5.10 -4.15 16.61
CA ILE A 223 -5.21 -2.77 16.10
C ILE A 223 -4.61 -1.80 17.12
N LEU A 224 -4.97 -1.93 18.41
CA LEU A 224 -4.44 -1.06 19.45
C LEU A 224 -2.92 -1.25 19.64
N ILE A 225 -2.44 -2.50 19.72
CA ILE A 225 -1.00 -2.79 19.88
C ILE A 225 -0.19 -2.13 18.75
N TYR A 226 -0.59 -2.33 17.50
CA TYR A 226 0.14 -1.75 16.36
C TYR A 226 -0.01 -0.23 16.27
N SER A 227 -1.11 0.35 16.75
CA SER A 227 -1.21 1.80 16.86
C SER A 227 -0.27 2.36 17.95
N LEU A 228 -0.06 1.64 19.07
CA LEU A 228 0.90 2.02 20.10
C LEU A 228 2.36 1.89 19.61
N LEU A 229 2.66 0.87 18.81
CA LEU A 229 3.98 0.70 18.17
C LEU A 229 4.32 1.84 17.20
N MET A 230 3.35 2.62 16.75
CA MET A 230 3.61 3.84 15.99
C MET A 230 4.37 4.91 16.80
N ILE A 231 4.24 4.95 18.15
CA ILE A 231 4.94 5.93 18.97
C ILE A 231 6.46 5.83 18.80
N PRO A 232 7.11 4.69 19.09
CA PRO A 232 8.56 4.58 18.91
C PRO A 232 8.99 4.77 17.44
N THR A 233 8.18 4.37 16.45
CA THR A 233 8.54 4.58 15.05
C THR A 233 8.51 6.04 14.63
N ILE A 234 7.67 6.87 15.24
CA ILE A 234 7.61 8.32 15.01
C ILE A 234 8.72 9.06 15.76
N VAL A 235 9.11 8.56 16.93
CA VAL A 235 10.22 9.16 17.71
C VAL A 235 11.59 8.82 17.11
N PHE A 236 11.72 7.67 16.44
CA PHE A 236 12.98 7.18 15.90
C PHE A 236 13.67 8.14 14.92
N PRO A 237 13.00 8.76 13.92
CA PRO A 237 13.62 9.76 13.05
C PRO A 237 14.22 10.96 13.80
N TYR A 238 13.56 11.42 14.86
CA TYR A 238 14.07 12.50 15.73
C TYR A 238 15.29 12.03 16.52
N TYR A 239 15.24 10.83 17.08
CA TYR A 239 16.35 10.27 17.87
C TYR A 239 17.66 10.11 17.06
N ILE A 240 17.57 9.79 15.77
CA ILE A 240 18.73 9.69 14.87
C ILE A 240 19.16 11.05 14.29
N GLY A 241 18.51 12.15 14.66
CA GLY A 241 18.84 13.49 14.16
C GLY A 241 18.42 13.77 12.72
N PHE A 242 17.48 12.96 12.18
CA PHE A 242 16.99 13.12 10.81
C PHE A 242 15.94 14.23 10.66
N VAL A 243 15.19 14.51 11.72
CA VAL A 243 14.12 15.50 11.77
C VAL A 243 14.20 16.32 13.06
N GLY A 244 13.62 17.53 13.04
CA GLY A 244 13.58 18.45 14.18
C GLY A 244 12.31 18.29 15.07
N GLU A 245 12.18 19.26 15.98
CA GLU A 245 11.08 19.30 16.97
C GLU A 245 9.71 19.52 16.33
N VAL A 246 9.64 20.21 15.20
CA VAL A 246 8.40 20.49 14.48
C VAL A 246 7.78 19.18 13.98
N PHE A 247 8.58 18.34 13.31
CA PHE A 247 8.13 17.01 12.91
C PHE A 247 7.66 16.19 14.11
N LEU A 248 8.50 16.12 15.16
CA LEU A 248 8.21 15.31 16.34
C LEU A 248 6.88 15.71 16.99
N THR A 249 6.70 17.01 17.26
CA THR A 249 5.51 17.54 17.95
C THR A 249 4.24 17.27 17.15
N LEU A 250 4.21 17.63 15.85
CA LEU A 250 3.04 17.46 15.01
C LEU A 250 2.70 15.99 14.81
N SER A 251 3.72 15.16 14.61
CA SER A 251 3.54 13.72 14.42
C SER A 251 3.05 13.01 15.67
N LEU A 252 3.54 13.40 16.86
CA LEU A 252 3.05 12.85 18.12
C LEU A 252 1.58 13.25 18.41
N LEU A 253 1.17 14.47 18.08
CA LEU A 253 -0.25 14.88 18.21
C LEU A 253 -1.16 14.01 17.33
N LEU A 254 -0.79 13.77 16.08
CA LEU A 254 -1.56 12.88 15.21
C LEU A 254 -1.55 11.44 15.73
N THR A 255 -0.40 10.95 16.22
CA THR A 255 -0.25 9.60 16.75
C THR A 255 -1.07 9.42 18.03
N PHE A 256 -1.09 10.39 18.89
CA PHE A 256 -1.93 10.39 20.10
C PHE A 256 -3.42 10.25 19.75
N TYR A 257 -3.92 11.06 18.80
CA TYR A 257 -5.30 10.93 18.35
C TYR A 257 -5.58 9.57 17.70
N TYR A 258 -4.64 9.04 16.90
CA TYR A 258 -4.76 7.70 16.32
C TYR A 258 -4.89 6.62 17.39
N ASN A 259 -4.05 6.67 18.43
CA ASN A 259 -4.13 5.75 19.56
C ASN A 259 -5.44 5.89 20.34
N LEU A 260 -5.93 7.13 20.53
CA LEU A 260 -7.20 7.39 21.21
C LEU A 260 -8.39 6.73 20.51
N ILE A 261 -8.51 6.87 19.18
CA ILE A 261 -9.60 6.24 18.42
C ILE A 261 -9.48 4.71 18.38
N CYS A 262 -8.27 4.16 18.34
CA CYS A 262 -8.01 2.72 18.45
C CYS A 262 -8.39 2.18 19.82
N TYR A 263 -8.04 2.90 20.90
CA TYR A 263 -8.44 2.58 22.27
C TYR A 263 -9.96 2.61 22.47
N GLN A 264 -10.64 3.60 21.90
CA GLN A 264 -12.11 3.67 21.91
C GLN A 264 -12.78 2.52 21.18
N LEU A 265 -12.15 1.96 20.14
CA LEU A 265 -12.63 0.75 19.47
C LEU A 265 -12.38 -0.47 20.34
N TYR A 266 -11.20 -0.59 20.96
CA TYR A 266 -10.84 -1.71 21.85
C TYR A 266 -11.81 -1.84 23.03
N ASN A 267 -12.12 -0.73 23.71
CA ASN A 267 -13.03 -0.68 24.86
C ASN A 267 -14.53 -0.79 24.48
N TYR A 268 -14.86 -0.76 23.20
CA TYR A 268 -16.24 -0.96 22.79
C TYR A 268 -16.65 -2.42 23.05
N LYS A 269 -17.80 -2.67 23.64
CA LYS A 269 -18.42 -3.95 24.03
C LYS A 269 -17.64 -5.20 23.60
N VAL A 270 -17.32 -6.09 24.53
CA VAL A 270 -16.55 -7.33 24.29
C VAL A 270 -17.20 -8.15 23.18
N GLY A 271 -16.39 -8.69 22.25
CA GLY A 271 -16.85 -9.52 21.13
C GLY A 271 -17.65 -8.76 20.05
N LYS A 272 -17.90 -7.45 20.20
CA LYS A 272 -18.60 -6.60 19.23
C LYS A 272 -17.70 -5.46 18.77
N PHE A 273 -18.01 -4.90 17.59
CA PHE A 273 -17.38 -3.68 17.12
C PHE A 273 -18.41 -2.68 16.58
N ASN A 274 -18.05 -1.41 16.57
CA ASN A 274 -18.85 -0.37 15.95
C ASN A 274 -18.31 -0.12 14.54
N ILE A 275 -19.14 -0.35 13.54
CA ILE A 275 -18.78 -0.17 12.12
C ILE A 275 -18.31 1.25 11.81
N LYS A 276 -18.95 2.27 12.41
CA LYS A 276 -18.55 3.67 12.21
C LYS A 276 -17.16 3.94 12.79
N LYS A 277 -16.85 3.41 13.99
CA LYS A 277 -15.51 3.54 14.59
C LYS A 277 -14.44 2.83 13.77
N ALA A 278 -14.68 1.60 13.30
CA ALA A 278 -13.73 0.87 12.45
C ALA A 278 -13.48 1.60 11.11
N ARG A 279 -14.52 2.13 10.47
CA ARG A 279 -14.39 2.96 9.26
C ARG A 279 -13.65 4.26 9.53
N HIS A 280 -13.89 4.89 10.68
CA HIS A 280 -13.19 6.13 11.06
C HIS A 280 -11.69 5.87 11.22
N ILE A 281 -11.29 4.79 11.93
CA ILE A 281 -9.88 4.40 12.06
C ILE A 281 -9.27 4.16 10.69
N PHE A 282 -9.94 3.40 9.82
CA PHE A 282 -9.46 3.14 8.46
C PHE A 282 -9.26 4.42 7.66
N SER A 283 -10.22 5.34 7.65
CA SER A 283 -10.13 6.60 6.90
C SER A 283 -9.08 7.54 7.50
N TYR A 284 -9.06 7.67 8.83
CA TYR A 284 -8.09 8.50 9.52
C TYR A 284 -6.67 8.00 9.29
N SER A 285 -6.44 6.70 9.32
CA SER A 285 -5.10 6.13 9.11
C SER A 285 -4.48 6.48 7.74
N ILE A 286 -5.29 6.69 6.70
CA ILE A 286 -4.81 7.17 5.39
C ILE A 286 -4.33 8.63 5.49
N ILE A 287 -5.15 9.49 6.09
CA ILE A 287 -4.82 10.91 6.32
C ILE A 287 -3.60 11.01 7.23
N TYR A 288 -3.56 10.21 8.29
CA TYR A 288 -2.43 10.12 9.22
C TYR A 288 -1.11 9.85 8.49
N LEU A 289 -1.05 8.78 7.70
CA LEU A 289 0.18 8.43 6.99
C LEU A 289 0.57 9.52 5.99
N PHE A 290 -0.38 10.08 5.26
CA PHE A 290 -0.12 11.19 4.34
C PHE A 290 0.48 12.38 5.07
N LEU A 291 -0.10 12.82 6.20
CA LEU A 291 0.38 13.98 6.96
C LEU A 291 1.75 13.73 7.60
N ILE A 292 2.02 12.53 8.12
CA ILE A 292 3.36 12.18 8.64
C ILE A 292 4.43 12.39 7.55
N PHE A 293 4.15 11.94 6.32
CA PHE A 293 5.10 12.13 5.22
C PHE A 293 5.17 13.59 4.72
N VAL A 294 4.08 14.36 4.80
CA VAL A 294 4.13 15.82 4.59
C VAL A 294 5.03 16.50 5.63
N PHE A 295 4.96 16.08 6.91
CA PHE A 295 5.78 16.68 7.95
C PHE A 295 7.28 16.45 7.76
N PHE A 296 7.70 15.33 7.16
CA PHE A 296 9.10 15.17 6.72
C PHE A 296 9.53 16.24 5.71
N LEU A 297 8.65 16.59 4.76
CA LEU A 297 8.96 17.64 3.78
C LEU A 297 8.97 19.03 4.42
N VAL A 298 8.04 19.31 5.32
CA VAL A 298 7.98 20.60 6.04
C VAL A 298 9.21 20.78 6.89
N ASP A 299 9.61 19.78 7.65
CA ASP A 299 10.78 19.81 8.52
C ASP A 299 12.10 19.98 7.75
N LYS A 300 12.16 19.46 6.51
CA LYS A 300 13.33 19.62 5.62
C LYS A 300 13.50 21.05 5.11
N VAL A 301 12.42 21.83 5.05
CA VAL A 301 12.44 23.22 4.54
C VAL A 301 12.68 24.23 5.66
N LEU A 302 12.35 23.88 6.91
CA LEU A 302 12.59 24.70 8.10
C LEU A 302 14.02 24.60 8.57
#